data_2b24cb0b97e63f363aa6b69f50e5aca8
#
_entry.id   2b24cb0b97e63f363aa6b69f50e5aca8
#
_cell.length_a   1.000
_cell.length_b   1.000
_cell.length_c   1.000
_cell.angle_alpha   90.00
_cell.angle_beta   90.00
_cell.angle_gamma   90.00
#
_symmetry.space_group_name_H-M   'P 1'
#
loop_
_entity.id
_entity.type
_entity.pdbx_description
1 polymer ?
#
loop_
_entity_poly.entity_id
_entity_poly.type
_entity_poly.pdbx_seq_one_letter_code
_entity_poly.pdbx_strand_id
1 'polypeptide(L)'
;QESANNSQVTSVCEVGDYLYVVGGVRTNVKGEHPVSVFGIPLVSQGEMDYYIAKLNAATGEAVWAKTFGGVRNWEMFNSVVADEAGNLYAVATFGNVSSAPLEMPLKDGSSTSLAVTNNWGEDYLLVKFNKDGEILWATSIGSKFRENGTPDVTVGEDGNPVICGVFNAAN
;
A
#
# COMPACT_ATOMS: atom_id res chain seq x y z
N GLN A 1 16.05 -16.65 -15.71
CA GLN A 1 14.81 -17.17 -15.12
C GLN A 1 13.83 -16.00 -15.12
N GLU A 2 12.84 -16.02 -16.00
CA GLU A 2 11.81 -14.98 -16.02
C GLU A 2 11.03 -15.04 -14.71
N SER A 3 10.97 -13.94 -13.98
CA SER A 3 10.14 -13.87 -12.78
C SER A 3 8.68 -13.86 -13.21
N ALA A 4 7.90 -14.79 -12.66
CA ALA A 4 6.48 -14.90 -12.96
C ALA A 4 5.73 -13.64 -12.50
N ASN A 5 4.77 -13.19 -13.31
CA ASN A 5 3.78 -12.21 -12.91
C ASN A 5 3.02 -12.73 -11.68
N ASN A 6 2.81 -11.89 -10.69
CA ASN A 6 2.15 -12.27 -9.46
C ASN A 6 1.31 -11.12 -8.89
N SER A 7 0.22 -11.48 -8.23
CA SER A 7 -0.54 -10.57 -7.36
C SER A 7 -0.84 -11.29 -6.05
N GLN A 8 -0.75 -10.56 -4.95
CA GLN A 8 -1.02 -11.08 -3.61
C GLN A 8 -2.07 -10.20 -2.93
N VAL A 9 -3.10 -10.81 -2.38
CA VAL A 9 -4.03 -10.16 -1.46
C VAL A 9 -3.52 -10.37 -0.04
N THR A 10 -3.48 -9.33 0.74
CA THR A 10 -2.99 -9.37 2.13
C THR A 10 -4.07 -9.01 3.14
N SER A 11 -4.97 -8.10 2.77
CA SER A 11 -6.03 -7.65 3.66
C SER A 11 -7.25 -7.17 2.90
N VAL A 12 -8.39 -7.19 3.57
CA VAL A 12 -9.68 -6.71 3.06
C VAL A 12 -10.47 -6.06 4.18
N CYS A 13 -11.17 -4.98 3.88
CA CYS A 13 -12.19 -4.41 4.75
C CYS A 13 -13.48 -4.15 3.97
N GLU A 14 -14.60 -4.14 4.69
CA GLU A 14 -15.94 -3.89 4.13
C GLU A 14 -16.42 -2.49 4.49
N VAL A 15 -16.98 -1.78 3.51
CA VAL A 15 -17.63 -0.47 3.71
C VAL A 15 -18.92 -0.44 2.90
N GLY A 16 -20.04 -0.55 3.57
CA GLY A 16 -21.36 -0.63 2.92
C GLY A 16 -21.43 -1.84 1.97
N ASP A 17 -21.77 -1.61 0.72
CA ASP A 17 -21.91 -2.66 -0.30
C ASP A 17 -20.58 -3.02 -1.00
N TYR A 18 -19.44 -2.59 -0.48
CA TYR A 18 -18.15 -2.73 -1.14
C TYR A 18 -17.09 -3.35 -0.23
N LEU A 19 -16.24 -4.17 -0.86
CA LEU A 19 -15.00 -4.67 -0.27
C LEU A 19 -13.84 -3.86 -0.83
N TYR A 20 -12.93 -3.44 0.05
CA TYR A 20 -11.67 -2.82 -0.31
C TYR A 20 -10.54 -3.80 0.00
N VAL A 21 -9.81 -4.16 -1.03
CA VAL A 21 -8.77 -5.20 -1.00
C VAL A 21 -7.44 -4.57 -1.28
N VAL A 22 -6.43 -4.90 -0.49
CA VAL A 22 -5.06 -4.40 -0.67
C VAL A 22 -4.05 -5.54 -0.78
N GLY A 23 -2.90 -5.21 -1.34
CA GLY A 23 -1.80 -6.15 -1.48
C GLY A 23 -0.66 -5.63 -2.32
N GLY A 24 0.03 -6.54 -3.01
CA GLY A 24 1.10 -6.25 -3.94
C GLY A 24 0.86 -6.85 -5.32
N VAL A 25 1.27 -6.13 -6.35
CA VAL A 25 1.25 -6.59 -7.74
C VAL A 25 2.65 -6.54 -8.32
N ARG A 26 3.07 -7.64 -8.96
CA ARG A 26 4.35 -7.80 -9.62
C ARG A 26 4.14 -8.09 -11.09
N THR A 27 4.66 -7.24 -11.97
CA THR A 27 4.74 -7.53 -13.39
C THR A 27 6.14 -8.05 -13.73
N ASN A 28 6.31 -8.63 -14.92
CA ASN A 28 7.63 -9.02 -15.38
C ASN A 28 8.58 -7.80 -15.50
N VAL A 29 9.87 -8.12 -15.62
CA VAL A 29 10.99 -7.19 -15.63
C VAL A 29 10.86 -6.08 -16.69
N LYS A 30 9.96 -5.22 -16.68
CA LYS A 30 9.80 -3.98 -17.47
C LYS A 30 8.36 -3.49 -17.55
N GLY A 31 7.42 -4.15 -16.84
CA GLY A 31 6.01 -3.74 -16.92
C GLY A 31 5.36 -3.98 -18.30
N GLU A 32 5.97 -4.84 -19.13
CA GLU A 32 5.49 -5.09 -20.50
C GLU A 32 4.18 -5.88 -20.53
N HIS A 33 3.87 -6.61 -19.47
CA HIS A 33 2.65 -7.43 -19.36
C HIS A 33 1.89 -7.13 -18.07
N PRO A 34 0.70 -6.53 -18.16
CA PRO A 34 -0.11 -6.27 -16.98
C PRO A 34 -0.52 -7.58 -16.28
N VAL A 35 -0.66 -7.51 -14.97
CA VAL A 35 -1.28 -8.58 -14.16
C VAL A 35 -2.75 -8.26 -14.00
N SER A 36 -3.60 -9.24 -14.22
CA SER A 36 -5.03 -9.08 -13.94
C SER A 36 -5.29 -9.24 -12.44
N VAL A 37 -5.76 -8.17 -11.82
CA VAL A 37 -6.23 -8.15 -10.42
C VAL A 37 -7.74 -7.96 -10.46
N PHE A 38 -8.49 -8.99 -10.09
CA PHE A 38 -9.96 -9.03 -10.20
C PHE A 38 -10.49 -8.61 -11.59
N GLY A 39 -9.82 -9.02 -12.67
CA GLY A 39 -10.20 -8.68 -14.04
C GLY A 39 -9.69 -7.33 -14.54
N ILE A 40 -9.08 -6.51 -13.68
CA ILE A 40 -8.50 -5.22 -14.07
C ILE A 40 -7.00 -5.37 -14.31
N PRO A 41 -6.47 -4.95 -15.48
CA PRO A 41 -5.05 -5.01 -15.75
C PRO A 41 -4.30 -3.95 -14.96
N LEU A 42 -3.30 -4.36 -14.18
CA LEU A 42 -2.39 -3.50 -13.44
C LEU A 42 -0.95 -3.74 -13.89
N VAL A 43 -0.14 -2.68 -13.85
CA VAL A 43 1.27 -2.70 -14.21
C VAL A 43 2.07 -2.15 -13.03
N SER A 44 3.08 -2.90 -12.55
CA SER A 44 4.04 -2.38 -11.59
C SER A 44 5.12 -1.57 -12.29
N GLN A 45 5.64 -0.54 -11.62
CA GLN A 45 6.78 0.25 -12.08
C GLN A 45 8.12 -0.37 -11.62
N GLY A 46 8.05 -1.16 -10.53
CA GLY A 46 9.17 -1.87 -9.95
C GLY A 46 8.99 -3.40 -10.00
N GLU A 47 9.67 -4.10 -9.08
CA GLU A 47 9.48 -5.55 -8.96
C GLU A 47 8.10 -5.89 -8.40
N MET A 48 7.65 -5.17 -7.37
CA MET A 48 6.31 -5.31 -6.78
C MET A 48 5.85 -3.95 -6.26
N ASP A 49 4.67 -3.53 -6.66
CA ASP A 49 4.04 -2.27 -6.26
C ASP A 49 2.81 -2.53 -5.39
N TYR A 50 2.48 -1.57 -4.54
CA TYR A 50 1.22 -1.57 -3.79
C TYR A 50 0.03 -1.54 -4.73
N TYR A 51 -1.06 -2.21 -4.38
CA TYR A 51 -2.34 -1.99 -5.01
C TYR A 51 -3.48 -1.90 -3.99
N ILE A 52 -4.54 -1.21 -4.39
CA ILE A 52 -5.85 -1.21 -3.74
C ILE A 52 -6.91 -1.44 -4.81
N ALA A 53 -7.91 -2.25 -4.48
CA ALA A 53 -9.06 -2.52 -5.36
C ALA A 53 -10.37 -2.39 -4.58
N LYS A 54 -11.41 -1.92 -5.26
CA LYS A 54 -12.78 -1.88 -4.78
C LYS A 54 -13.62 -2.90 -5.53
N LEU A 55 -14.30 -3.76 -4.80
CA LEU A 55 -15.18 -4.79 -5.34
C LEU A 55 -16.60 -4.57 -4.83
N ASN A 56 -17.59 -4.97 -5.63
CA ASN A 56 -18.95 -5.11 -5.13
C ASN A 56 -19.02 -6.33 -4.20
N ALA A 57 -19.51 -6.15 -2.97
CA ALA A 57 -19.51 -7.22 -1.97
C ALA A 57 -20.45 -8.38 -2.32
N ALA A 58 -21.55 -8.12 -3.04
CA ALA A 58 -22.52 -9.14 -3.40
C ALA A 58 -22.09 -9.97 -4.62
N THR A 59 -21.41 -9.35 -5.60
CA THR A 59 -21.06 -10.02 -6.87
C THR A 59 -19.58 -10.39 -6.96
N GLY A 60 -18.70 -9.76 -6.16
CA GLY A 60 -17.25 -9.90 -6.27
C GLY A 60 -16.65 -9.18 -7.48
N GLU A 61 -17.45 -8.47 -8.27
CA GLU A 61 -16.96 -7.75 -9.44
C GLU A 61 -16.16 -6.51 -9.04
N ALA A 62 -15.03 -6.31 -9.72
CA ALA A 62 -14.22 -5.13 -9.47
C ALA A 62 -14.86 -3.86 -10.03
N VAL A 63 -14.93 -2.83 -9.20
CA VAL A 63 -15.35 -1.49 -9.61
C VAL A 63 -14.15 -0.71 -10.15
N TRP A 64 -13.02 -0.81 -9.45
CA TRP A 64 -11.75 -0.24 -9.86
C TRP A 64 -10.58 -0.94 -9.12
N ALA A 65 -9.39 -0.84 -9.70
CA ALA A 65 -8.14 -1.16 -9.04
C ALA A 65 -7.06 -0.14 -9.42
N LYS A 66 -6.18 0.19 -8.49
CA LYS A 66 -5.11 1.18 -8.66
C LYS A 66 -3.81 0.66 -8.09
N THR A 67 -2.68 1.02 -8.72
CA THR A 67 -1.33 0.74 -8.23
C THR A 67 -0.63 2.02 -7.79
N PHE A 68 0.23 1.87 -6.81
CA PHE A 68 1.11 2.91 -6.28
C PHE A 68 2.48 2.29 -6.03
N GLY A 69 3.52 2.98 -6.35
CA GLY A 69 4.87 2.47 -6.16
C GLY A 69 5.88 3.18 -7.03
N GLY A 70 7.07 2.63 -7.12
CA GLY A 70 8.15 3.18 -7.91
C GLY A 70 9.13 2.07 -8.33
N VAL A 71 10.32 2.45 -8.78
CA VAL A 71 11.37 1.53 -9.23
C VAL A 71 12.03 0.71 -8.10
N ARG A 72 11.31 0.48 -7.01
CA ARG A 72 11.78 -0.20 -5.80
C ARG A 72 11.40 -1.66 -5.82
N ASN A 73 12.02 -2.42 -4.90
CA ASN A 73 11.74 -3.85 -4.74
C ASN A 73 10.66 -4.03 -3.67
N TRP A 74 9.73 -4.96 -3.87
CA TRP A 74 8.82 -5.52 -2.85
C TRP A 74 8.00 -4.49 -2.05
N GLU A 75 7.12 -3.80 -2.72
CA GLU A 75 6.16 -2.87 -2.15
C GLU A 75 4.78 -3.53 -2.07
N MET A 76 4.27 -3.76 -0.86
CA MET A 76 3.00 -4.44 -0.63
C MET A 76 2.33 -3.90 0.62
N PHE A 77 1.05 -3.54 0.52
CA PHE A 77 0.26 -3.27 1.71
C PHE A 77 0.08 -4.54 2.55
N ASN A 78 0.10 -4.38 3.86
CA ASN A 78 -0.07 -5.48 4.82
C ASN A 78 -1.49 -5.53 5.38
N SER A 79 -2.08 -4.38 5.70
CA SER A 79 -3.40 -4.28 6.31
C SER A 79 -4.17 -3.06 5.79
N VAL A 80 -5.50 -3.14 5.83
CA VAL A 80 -6.42 -2.05 5.50
C VAL A 80 -7.63 -2.07 6.42
N VAL A 81 -8.03 -0.88 6.89
CA VAL A 81 -9.27 -0.66 7.64
C VAL A 81 -9.98 0.58 7.15
N ALA A 82 -11.25 0.74 7.52
CA ALA A 82 -12.03 1.92 7.19
C ALA A 82 -12.45 2.67 8.46
N ASP A 83 -12.56 4.01 8.37
CA ASP A 83 -13.22 4.84 9.36
C ASP A 83 -14.76 4.88 9.11
N GLU A 84 -15.50 5.46 10.05
CA GLU A 84 -16.96 5.60 9.93
C GLU A 84 -17.41 6.46 8.74
N ALA A 85 -16.55 7.35 8.25
CA ALA A 85 -16.82 8.16 7.05
C ALA A 85 -16.54 7.40 5.75
N GLY A 86 -16.00 6.17 5.83
CA GLY A 86 -15.63 5.33 4.69
C GLY A 86 -14.28 5.68 4.06
N ASN A 87 -13.43 6.46 4.75
CA ASN A 87 -12.04 6.58 4.34
C ASN A 87 -11.27 5.33 4.76
N LEU A 88 -10.24 5.00 4.01
CA LEU A 88 -9.45 3.81 4.20
C LEU A 88 -8.07 4.18 4.72
N TYR A 89 -7.56 3.39 5.65
CA TYR A 89 -6.17 3.46 6.11
C TYR A 89 -5.49 2.16 5.75
N ALA A 90 -4.44 2.24 4.96
CA ALA A 90 -3.61 1.09 4.61
C ALA A 90 -2.20 1.27 5.14
N VAL A 91 -1.65 0.21 5.70
CA VAL A 91 -0.28 0.18 6.23
C VAL A 91 0.56 -0.83 5.48
N ALA A 92 1.83 -0.50 5.29
CA ALA A 92 2.81 -1.34 4.62
C ALA A 92 4.18 -1.23 5.31
N THR A 93 5.04 -2.18 5.02
CA THR A 93 6.49 -1.99 5.17
C THR A 93 7.02 -1.44 3.86
N PHE A 94 7.83 -0.38 3.90
CA PHE A 94 8.55 0.07 2.72
C PHE A 94 10.04 0.22 3.00
N GLY A 95 10.83 -0.29 2.09
CA GLY A 95 12.28 -0.27 2.21
C GLY A 95 12.93 0.59 1.15
N ASN A 96 14.12 1.08 1.43
CA ASN A 96 14.91 1.83 0.48
C ASN A 96 16.11 1.03 0.00
N VAL A 97 15.97 0.36 -1.14
CA VAL A 97 17.13 -0.19 -1.87
C VAL A 97 17.74 0.83 -2.85
N SER A 98 17.07 1.95 -3.04
CA SER A 98 17.58 3.08 -3.83
C SER A 98 17.47 4.38 -3.04
N SER A 99 18.34 5.33 -3.30
CA SER A 99 18.31 6.65 -2.66
C SER A 99 17.13 7.54 -3.08
N ALA A 100 16.29 7.07 -3.99
CA ALA A 100 15.14 7.84 -4.46
C ALA A 100 13.95 7.71 -3.50
N PRO A 101 13.29 8.81 -3.12
CA PRO A 101 12.07 8.74 -2.31
C PRO A 101 10.91 8.08 -3.06
N LEU A 102 9.93 7.58 -2.30
CA LEU A 102 8.67 7.10 -2.84
C LEU A 102 7.73 8.30 -3.06
N GLU A 103 7.33 8.52 -4.30
CA GLU A 103 6.40 9.59 -4.66
C GLU A 103 4.96 9.06 -4.64
N MET A 104 4.11 9.67 -3.82
CA MET A 104 2.70 9.31 -3.69
C MET A 104 1.83 10.46 -4.20
N PRO A 105 1.09 10.28 -5.33
CA PRO A 105 0.23 11.33 -5.88
C PRO A 105 -0.98 11.56 -4.96
N LEU A 106 -1.24 12.81 -4.59
CA LEU A 106 -2.36 13.18 -3.72
C LEU A 106 -3.59 13.59 -4.54
N LYS A 107 -4.74 13.51 -3.91
CA LYS A 107 -6.04 13.88 -4.50
C LYS A 107 -6.11 15.31 -5.02
N ASP A 108 -5.42 16.24 -4.38
CA ASP A 108 -5.40 17.66 -4.76
C ASP A 108 -4.48 17.97 -5.96
N GLY A 109 -3.86 16.93 -6.55
CA GLY A 109 -2.94 17.04 -7.68
C GLY A 109 -1.49 17.31 -7.28
N SER A 110 -1.19 17.44 -6.00
CA SER A 110 0.17 17.48 -5.48
C SER A 110 0.75 16.05 -5.31
N SER A 111 1.97 15.94 -4.82
CA SER A 111 2.55 14.67 -4.39
C SER A 111 3.22 14.83 -3.02
N THR A 112 3.33 13.71 -2.30
CA THR A 112 4.17 13.63 -1.12
C THR A 112 5.33 12.69 -1.39
N SER A 113 6.52 13.13 -0.97
CA SER A 113 7.78 12.42 -1.17
C SER A 113 8.19 11.77 0.14
N LEU A 114 8.27 10.47 0.17
CA LEU A 114 8.56 9.69 1.37
C LEU A 114 9.92 9.00 1.25
N ALA A 115 10.76 9.22 2.25
CA ALA A 115 12.05 8.56 2.36
C ALA A 115 12.11 7.74 3.64
N VAL A 116 12.85 6.63 3.61
CA VAL A 116 13.17 5.91 4.84
C VAL A 116 14.14 6.71 5.69
N THR A 117 14.02 6.59 7.01
CA THR A 117 14.82 7.34 7.98
C THR A 117 16.25 6.85 8.09
N ASN A 118 16.59 5.71 7.50
CA ASN A 118 17.93 5.13 7.53
C ASN A 118 18.34 4.51 6.18
N ASN A 119 19.66 4.34 5.97
CA ASN A 119 20.21 3.88 4.68
C ASN A 119 20.08 2.37 4.42
N TRP A 120 19.60 1.58 5.38
CA TRP A 120 19.59 0.12 5.32
C TRP A 120 18.29 -0.48 5.87
N GLY A 121 17.32 0.40 6.15
CA GLY A 121 16.13 0.02 6.88
C GLY A 121 14.88 -0.09 6.04
N GLU A 122 13.91 -0.64 6.68
CA GLU A 122 12.52 -0.59 6.31
C GLU A 122 11.81 0.27 7.35
N ASP A 123 10.94 1.16 6.89
CA ASP A 123 10.02 1.95 7.71
C ASP A 123 8.60 1.47 7.43
N TYR A 124 7.64 1.90 8.20
CA TYR A 124 6.23 1.70 7.88
C TYR A 124 5.71 2.86 7.05
N LEU A 125 4.91 2.54 6.07
CA LEU A 125 4.11 3.46 5.26
C LEU A 125 2.68 3.40 5.75
N LEU A 126 2.09 4.56 6.05
CA LEU A 126 0.67 4.71 6.31
C LEU A 126 0.05 5.64 5.27
N VAL A 127 -1.00 5.16 4.63
CA VAL A 127 -1.72 5.91 3.59
C VAL A 127 -3.18 6.01 3.95
N LYS A 128 -3.75 7.22 3.86
CA LYS A 128 -5.20 7.44 3.91
C LYS A 128 -5.74 7.66 2.52
N PHE A 129 -6.75 6.87 2.16
CA PHE A 129 -7.51 7.02 0.92
C PHE A 129 -8.94 7.46 1.21
N ASN A 130 -9.56 8.10 0.24
CA ASN A 130 -11.01 8.18 0.21
C ASN A 130 -11.62 6.90 -0.38
N LYS A 131 -12.96 6.80 -0.38
CA LYS A 131 -13.71 5.65 -0.93
C LYS A 131 -13.54 5.41 -2.43
N ASP A 132 -12.93 6.36 -3.16
CA ASP A 132 -12.65 6.28 -4.59
C ASP A 132 -11.18 5.91 -4.87
N GLY A 133 -10.42 5.56 -3.80
CA GLY A 133 -9.02 5.16 -3.88
C GLY A 133 -8.08 6.31 -4.26
N GLU A 134 -8.45 7.56 -3.96
CA GLU A 134 -7.57 8.71 -4.10
C GLU A 134 -6.85 8.93 -2.77
N ILE A 135 -5.55 9.18 -2.81
CA ILE A 135 -4.73 9.39 -1.63
C ILE A 135 -5.02 10.78 -1.05
N LEU A 136 -5.50 10.82 0.18
CA LEU A 136 -5.72 12.06 0.92
C LEU A 136 -4.42 12.54 1.57
N TRP A 137 -3.64 11.62 2.12
CA TRP A 137 -2.29 11.82 2.62
C TRP A 137 -1.55 10.50 2.79
N ALA A 138 -0.23 10.58 2.83
CA ALA A 138 0.64 9.47 3.16
C ALA A 138 1.77 9.94 4.07
N THR A 139 2.27 9.07 4.94
CA THR A 139 3.39 9.34 5.83
C THR A 139 4.23 8.10 6.06
N SER A 140 5.51 8.30 6.36
CA SER A 140 6.41 7.25 6.81
C SER A 140 6.58 7.31 8.33
N ILE A 141 6.69 6.16 8.94
CA ILE A 141 6.88 5.99 10.39
C ILE A 141 8.06 5.03 10.57
N GLY A 142 9.14 5.52 11.12
CA GLY A 142 10.35 4.72 11.29
C GLY A 142 11.33 5.34 12.26
N SER A 143 12.45 4.66 12.45
CA SER A 143 13.54 5.06 13.32
C SER A 143 14.88 5.00 12.59
N LYS A 144 15.99 5.18 13.30
CA LYS A 144 17.34 4.99 12.76
C LYS A 144 17.66 3.51 12.46
N PHE A 145 16.80 2.60 12.89
CA PHE A 145 16.95 1.15 12.76
C PHE A 145 15.88 0.60 11.85
N ARG A 146 16.13 -0.58 11.31
CA ARG A 146 15.19 -1.27 10.46
C ARG A 146 13.97 -1.73 11.27
N GLU A 147 12.79 -1.29 10.89
CA GLU A 147 11.53 -1.79 11.41
C GLU A 147 11.19 -3.11 10.70
N ASN A 148 11.39 -4.23 11.43
CA ASN A 148 11.14 -5.56 10.90
C ASN A 148 9.78 -6.05 11.39
N GLY A 149 8.96 -6.50 10.48
CA GLY A 149 7.70 -7.14 10.83
C GLY A 149 6.57 -6.71 9.92
N THR A 150 5.46 -7.37 10.09
CA THR A 150 4.22 -7.07 9.37
C THR A 150 3.42 -6.09 10.20
N PRO A 151 3.31 -4.81 9.81
CA PRO A 151 2.49 -3.86 10.53
C PRO A 151 1.01 -4.17 10.33
N ASP A 152 0.22 -3.79 11.31
CA ASP A 152 -1.23 -3.83 11.24
C ASP A 152 -1.81 -2.47 11.63
N VAL A 153 -3.03 -2.16 11.19
CA VAL A 153 -3.69 -0.89 11.44
C VAL A 153 -5.14 -1.09 11.86
N THR A 154 -5.58 -0.30 12.82
CA THR A 154 -7.00 -0.17 13.19
C THR A 154 -7.36 1.31 13.30
N VAL A 155 -8.66 1.61 13.49
CA VAL A 155 -9.15 2.97 13.74
C VAL A 155 -9.61 3.05 15.19
N GLY A 156 -9.08 4.03 15.92
CA GLY A 156 -9.49 4.32 17.28
C GLY A 156 -10.90 4.95 17.35
N GLU A 157 -11.47 5.02 18.55
CA GLU A 157 -12.78 5.65 18.80
C GLU A 157 -12.82 7.14 18.39
N ASP A 158 -11.67 7.79 18.35
CA ASP A 158 -11.49 9.18 17.90
C ASP A 158 -11.37 9.33 16.36
N GLY A 159 -11.50 8.23 15.61
CA GLY A 159 -11.36 8.20 14.15
C GLY A 159 -9.92 8.27 13.64
N ASN A 160 -8.92 8.24 14.54
CA ASN A 160 -7.52 8.23 14.16
C ASN A 160 -7.00 6.80 13.93
N PRO A 161 -6.06 6.61 12.98
CA PRO A 161 -5.42 5.31 12.78
C PRO A 161 -4.48 4.97 13.94
N VAL A 162 -4.54 3.74 14.40
CA VAL A 162 -3.63 3.15 15.39
C VAL A 162 -2.87 2.03 14.70
N ILE A 163 -1.55 2.12 14.71
CA ILE A 163 -0.65 1.14 14.08
C ILE A 163 0.02 0.31 15.16
N CYS A 164 0.09 -0.99 14.94
CA CYS A 164 0.98 -1.87 15.68
C CYS A 164 2.05 -2.46 14.73
N GLY A 165 3.22 -2.71 15.31
CA GLY A 165 4.36 -3.24 14.56
C GLY A 165 5.59 -3.36 15.47
N VAL A 166 6.71 -3.76 14.88
CA VAL A 166 7.99 -3.85 15.59
C VAL A 166 8.77 -2.56 15.35
N PHE A 167 9.10 -1.85 16.42
CA PHE A 167 9.94 -0.67 16.39
C PHE A 167 11.27 -0.99 17.07
N ASN A 168 12.35 -0.91 16.34
CA ASN A 168 13.69 -1.15 16.86
C ASN A 168 14.27 0.14 17.42
N ALA A 169 14.84 0.07 18.61
CA ALA A 169 15.53 1.18 19.26
C ALA A 169 17.01 0.82 19.50
N ALA A 170 17.88 1.84 19.55
CA ALA A 170 19.24 1.62 20.04
C ALA A 170 19.20 1.26 21.52
N ASN A 171 19.97 0.25 21.90
CA ASN A 171 20.31 -0.02 23.30
C ASN A 171 21.36 0.99 23.77
#